data_f2415a3b59c560145d430988a94f4fbd
#
_entry.id   f2415a3b59c560145d430988a94f4fbd
#
_cell.length_a   1.000
_cell.length_b   1.000
_cell.length_c   1.000
_cell.angle_alpha   90.00
_cell.angle_beta   90.00
_cell.angle_gamma   90.00
#
_symmetry.space_group_name_H-M   'P 1'
#
loop_
_entity.id
_entity.type
_entity.pdbx_description
1 polymer ?
#
loop_
_entity_poly.entity_id
_entity_poly.type
_entity_poly.pdbx_seq_one_letter_code
_entity_poly.pdbx_strand_id
1 'polypeptide(L)'
;MAGEISSAGVAIYYASETTLNTCPSTGFKQKATGGQLNIADYITGISGLGADYDMYDVTPLSETVRHRFIKGLQNNDGSIELNANINPTSRADWDAIVDEFAALTDGKSLWFEFVLPGDTDGFFVRAEPLPMRFPDVEAGSAVQGAVQLVENKCKGFDTKITA
;
A
#
# COMPACT_ATOMS: atom_id res chain seq x y z
N MET A 1 -22.46 3.02 18.20
CA MET A 1 -21.91 4.35 17.84
C MET A 1 -20.56 4.12 17.13
N ALA A 2 -20.44 4.57 15.91
CA ALA A 2 -19.15 4.56 15.24
C ALA A 2 -18.25 5.64 15.89
N GLY A 3 -17.18 5.22 16.53
CA GLY A 3 -16.19 6.12 17.10
C GLY A 3 -15.00 6.32 16.14
N GLU A 4 -14.18 7.31 16.43
CA GLU A 4 -12.92 7.50 15.73
C GLU A 4 -12.00 6.31 15.97
N ILE A 5 -11.31 5.87 14.93
CA ILE A 5 -10.35 4.76 15.01
C ILE A 5 -8.97 5.35 15.30
N SER A 6 -8.33 4.84 16.35
CA SER A 6 -6.94 5.17 16.64
C SER A 6 -6.02 4.56 15.59
N SER A 7 -4.96 5.26 15.21
CA SER A 7 -3.92 4.71 14.36
C SER A 7 -3.03 3.67 15.06
N ALA A 8 -3.13 3.53 16.37
CA ALA A 8 -2.38 2.51 17.09
C ALA A 8 -2.89 1.12 16.77
N GLY A 9 -2.00 0.22 16.39
CA GLY A 9 -2.34 -1.16 16.05
C GLY A 9 -2.69 -1.40 14.58
N VAL A 10 -2.41 -0.47 13.69
CA VAL A 10 -2.47 -0.69 12.24
C VAL A 10 -1.54 -1.85 11.86
N ALA A 11 -2.01 -2.73 11.00
CA ALA A 11 -1.22 -3.85 10.47
C ALA A 11 -1.05 -3.70 8.96
N ILE A 12 0.14 -4.05 8.49
CA ILE A 12 0.48 -4.04 7.07
C ILE A 12 1.12 -5.38 6.72
N TYR A 13 0.49 -6.08 5.80
CA TYR A 13 0.94 -7.40 5.35
C TYR A 13 1.14 -7.38 3.84
N TYR A 14 1.93 -8.33 3.34
CA TYR A 14 2.13 -8.50 1.92
C TYR A 14 2.04 -9.96 1.50
N ALA A 15 1.73 -10.19 0.23
CA ALA A 15 1.72 -11.51 -0.38
C ALA A 15 2.09 -11.42 -1.86
N SER A 16 2.71 -12.48 -2.37
CA SER A 16 3.03 -12.61 -3.79
C SER A 16 1.82 -13.09 -4.58
N GLU A 17 1.64 -12.57 -5.79
CA GLU A 17 0.63 -13.10 -6.70
C GLU A 17 0.92 -14.55 -7.10
N THR A 18 -0.13 -15.35 -7.08
CA THR A 18 -0.11 -16.68 -7.69
C THR A 18 -0.69 -16.65 -9.10
N THR A 19 -1.71 -15.83 -9.30
CA THR A 19 -2.32 -15.59 -10.60
C THR A 19 -2.14 -14.14 -10.98
N LEU A 20 -1.71 -13.87 -12.20
CA LEU A 20 -1.43 -12.52 -12.69
C LEU A 20 -2.62 -11.57 -12.45
N ASN A 21 -2.32 -10.42 -11.88
CA ASN A 21 -3.27 -9.32 -11.64
C ASN A 21 -4.49 -9.72 -10.79
N THR A 22 -4.33 -10.75 -9.96
CA THR A 22 -5.38 -11.24 -9.08
C THR A 22 -4.92 -11.18 -7.63
N CYS A 23 -5.73 -10.56 -6.76
CA CYS A 23 -5.45 -10.51 -5.34
C CYS A 23 -5.43 -11.92 -4.74
N PRO A 24 -4.35 -12.33 -4.07
CA PRO A 24 -4.29 -13.62 -3.41
C PRO A 24 -5.36 -13.76 -2.33
N SER A 25 -5.91 -14.95 -2.16
CA SER A 25 -6.87 -15.25 -1.11
C SER A 25 -6.22 -15.71 0.19
N THR A 26 -4.91 -15.96 0.18
CA THR A 26 -4.12 -16.44 1.32
C THR A 26 -2.71 -15.90 1.25
N GLY A 27 -1.95 -16.04 2.32
CA GLY A 27 -0.51 -15.76 2.33
C GLY A 27 -0.11 -14.35 2.79
N PHE A 28 -1.06 -13.46 3.04
CA PHE A 28 -0.76 -12.08 3.46
C PHE A 28 -0.06 -11.96 4.82
N LYS A 29 -0.09 -12.99 5.62
CA LYS A 29 0.52 -12.99 6.94
C LYS A 29 1.70 -13.95 7.03
N GLN A 30 2.28 -14.31 5.89
CA GLN A 30 3.40 -15.23 5.88
C GLN A 30 4.73 -14.49 5.81
N LYS A 31 5.62 -14.89 6.67
CA LYS A 31 7.02 -14.52 6.62
C LYS A 31 7.82 -15.69 6.06
N ALA A 32 8.83 -15.41 5.25
CA ALA A 32 9.66 -16.42 4.59
C ALA A 32 10.28 -17.46 5.55
N THR A 33 10.38 -17.16 6.84
CA THR A 33 10.96 -18.03 7.88
C THR A 33 9.96 -18.41 8.97
N GLY A 34 8.70 -18.64 8.60
CA GLY A 34 7.73 -19.24 9.53
C GLY A 34 7.09 -18.30 10.55
N GLY A 35 7.16 -17.02 10.38
CA GLY A 35 6.48 -16.03 11.22
C GLY A 35 5.70 -15.02 10.39
N GLN A 36 4.75 -14.35 11.01
CA GLN A 36 4.06 -13.22 10.39
C GLN A 36 4.99 -12.02 10.29
N LEU A 37 4.99 -11.33 9.16
CA LEU A 37 5.68 -10.06 9.00
C LEU A 37 4.65 -8.94 8.95
N ASN A 38 4.56 -8.20 10.04
CA ASN A 38 3.82 -6.95 10.09
C ASN A 38 4.81 -5.79 9.96
N ILE A 39 4.89 -5.23 8.77
CA ILE A 39 5.83 -4.13 8.53
C ILE A 39 5.42 -2.82 9.21
N ALA A 40 4.20 -2.75 9.74
CA ALA A 40 3.75 -1.59 10.51
C ALA A 40 4.54 -1.39 11.81
N ASP A 41 5.28 -2.40 12.29
CA ASP A 41 6.07 -2.30 13.51
C ASP A 41 7.12 -1.18 13.44
N TYR A 42 7.60 -0.83 12.26
CA TYR A 42 8.55 0.27 12.06
C TYR A 42 8.02 1.40 11.17
N ILE A 43 6.81 1.30 10.68
CA ILE A 43 6.17 2.36 9.87
C ILE A 43 5.54 3.39 10.79
N THR A 44 5.84 4.66 10.55
CA THR A 44 5.34 5.80 11.34
C THR A 44 4.26 6.60 10.63
N GLY A 45 4.11 6.45 9.33
CA GLY A 45 3.09 7.16 8.57
C GLY A 45 2.88 6.53 7.20
N ILE A 46 1.66 6.68 6.67
CA ILE A 46 1.24 6.15 5.38
C ILE A 46 0.54 7.26 4.61
N SER A 47 0.88 7.43 3.34
CA SER A 47 0.20 8.37 2.45
C SER A 47 0.14 7.86 1.02
N GLY A 48 -0.80 8.38 0.24
CA GLY A 48 -0.93 8.09 -1.18
C GLY A 48 -1.71 6.82 -1.52
N LEU A 49 -2.39 6.21 -0.55
CA LEU A 49 -3.22 5.03 -0.81
C LEU A 49 -4.54 5.42 -1.47
N GLY A 50 -4.89 4.70 -2.51
CA GLY A 50 -6.16 4.83 -3.19
C GLY A 50 -5.99 5.07 -4.69
N ALA A 51 -7.13 5.07 -5.37
CA ALA A 51 -7.19 5.28 -6.81
C ALA A 51 -8.04 6.51 -7.11
N ASP A 52 -7.48 7.41 -7.88
CA ASP A 52 -8.19 8.53 -8.47
C ASP A 52 -8.56 8.22 -9.92
N TYR A 53 -9.51 8.98 -10.44
CA TYR A 53 -9.93 8.87 -11.82
C TYR A 53 -9.90 10.24 -12.47
N ASP A 54 -9.48 10.29 -13.72
CA ASP A 54 -9.62 11.49 -14.51
C ASP A 54 -11.10 11.81 -14.72
N MET A 55 -11.43 13.09 -14.64
CA MET A 55 -12.80 13.59 -14.83
C MET A 55 -12.83 14.50 -16.04
N TYR A 56 -13.74 14.21 -16.96
CA TYR A 56 -13.91 15.02 -18.16
C TYR A 56 -15.21 15.80 -18.10
N ASP A 57 -15.13 17.11 -18.34
CA ASP A 57 -16.28 17.97 -18.43
C ASP A 57 -16.97 17.77 -19.79
N VAL A 58 -18.18 17.25 -19.76
CA VAL A 58 -19.01 17.00 -20.93
C VAL A 58 -20.29 17.85 -20.91
N THR A 59 -20.26 18.96 -20.20
CA THR A 59 -21.40 19.86 -20.05
C THR A 59 -21.83 20.42 -21.40
N PRO A 60 -23.09 20.18 -21.86
CA PRO A 60 -23.61 20.78 -23.07
C PRO A 60 -23.71 22.30 -22.93
N LEU A 61 -23.55 23.03 -24.04
CA LEU A 61 -23.69 24.49 -24.03
C LEU A 61 -25.09 24.97 -23.60
N SER A 62 -26.09 24.12 -23.73
CA SER A 62 -27.44 24.40 -23.30
C SER A 62 -27.68 24.22 -21.79
N GLU A 63 -26.75 23.64 -21.08
CA GLU A 63 -26.89 23.43 -19.64
C GLU A 63 -26.61 24.73 -18.88
N THR A 64 -27.53 25.12 -18.05
CA THR A 64 -27.45 26.38 -17.28
C THR A 64 -27.47 26.18 -15.77
N VAL A 65 -27.60 24.95 -15.30
CA VAL A 65 -27.80 24.66 -13.87
C VAL A 65 -26.59 24.02 -13.25
N ARG A 66 -25.92 23.09 -13.94
CA ARG A 66 -24.80 22.33 -13.34
C ARG A 66 -23.82 21.82 -14.41
N HIS A 67 -22.57 21.65 -13.99
CA HIS A 67 -21.60 20.93 -14.80
C HIS A 67 -21.87 19.44 -14.80
N ARG A 68 -21.58 18.80 -15.92
CA ARG A 68 -21.65 17.34 -16.07
C ARG A 68 -20.28 16.79 -16.37
N PHE A 69 -19.89 15.77 -15.61
CA PHE A 69 -18.61 15.11 -15.76
C PHE A 69 -18.79 13.62 -16.05
N ILE A 70 -17.90 13.08 -16.86
CA ILE A 70 -17.76 11.63 -17.01
C ILE A 70 -16.43 11.18 -16.42
N LYS A 71 -16.43 9.98 -15.89
CA LYS A 71 -15.26 9.32 -15.35
C LYS A 71 -14.36 8.85 -16.49
N GLY A 72 -13.09 9.20 -16.46
CA GLY A 72 -12.06 8.75 -17.39
C GLY A 72 -11.29 7.55 -16.89
N LEU A 73 -10.02 7.49 -17.27
CA LEU A 73 -9.11 6.43 -16.83
C LEU A 73 -8.76 6.58 -15.36
N GLN A 74 -8.50 5.45 -14.72
CA GLN A 74 -7.96 5.44 -13.37
C GLN A 74 -6.57 6.07 -13.38
N ASN A 75 -6.40 7.10 -12.59
CA ASN A 75 -5.12 7.78 -12.41
C ASN A 75 -4.52 7.30 -11.10
N ASN A 76 -3.51 6.45 -11.20
CA ASN A 76 -2.65 6.13 -10.08
C ASN A 76 -1.41 6.99 -10.22
N ASP A 77 -1.27 8.01 -9.40
CA ASP A 77 -0.03 8.81 -9.33
C ASP A 77 1.17 7.95 -8.98
N GLY A 78 0.91 6.72 -8.65
CA GLY A 78 1.87 5.64 -8.57
C GLY A 78 2.72 5.64 -7.32
N SER A 79 2.63 6.62 -6.44
CA SER A 79 3.49 6.64 -5.27
C SER A 79 2.72 6.55 -3.96
N ILE A 80 2.84 5.41 -3.34
CA ILE A 80 2.50 5.23 -1.93
C ILE A 80 3.78 5.46 -1.15
N GLU A 81 3.74 6.33 -0.16
CA GLU A 81 4.88 6.61 0.69
C GLU A 81 4.63 6.10 2.12
N LEU A 82 5.57 5.31 2.62
CA LEU A 82 5.57 4.82 3.99
C LEU A 82 6.76 5.43 4.72
N ASN A 83 6.49 6.26 5.71
CA ASN A 83 7.56 6.77 6.58
C ASN A 83 7.95 5.68 7.59
N ALA A 84 9.22 5.45 7.74
CA ALA A 84 9.73 4.35 8.55
C ALA A 84 10.86 4.78 9.47
N ASN A 85 10.95 4.14 10.62
CA ASN A 85 12.14 4.18 11.45
C ASN A 85 13.20 3.25 10.82
N ILE A 86 14.36 3.80 10.54
CA ILE A 86 15.45 3.08 9.87
C ILE A 86 16.40 2.48 10.89
N ASN A 87 16.52 1.16 10.86
CA ASN A 87 17.46 0.39 11.66
C ASN A 87 17.83 -0.90 10.90
N PRO A 88 18.81 -1.69 11.36
CA PRO A 88 19.21 -2.90 10.65
C PRO A 88 18.07 -3.89 10.41
N THR A 89 17.13 -4.02 11.36
CA THR A 89 15.98 -4.93 11.24
C THR A 89 15.00 -4.44 10.17
N SER A 90 14.62 -3.15 10.19
CA SER A 90 13.69 -2.61 9.20
C SER A 90 14.27 -2.65 7.78
N ARG A 91 15.57 -2.39 7.64
CA ARG A 91 16.26 -2.53 6.35
C ARG A 91 16.23 -3.97 5.83
N ALA A 92 16.54 -4.93 6.70
CA ALA A 92 16.54 -6.34 6.32
C ALA A 92 15.14 -6.80 5.90
N ASP A 93 14.11 -6.42 6.63
CA ASP A 93 12.72 -6.77 6.31
C ASP A 93 12.27 -6.14 4.99
N TRP A 94 12.62 -4.88 4.75
CA TRP A 94 12.27 -4.23 3.49
C TRP A 94 13.04 -4.81 2.30
N ASP A 95 14.33 -5.08 2.47
CA ASP A 95 15.13 -5.73 1.42
C ASP A 95 14.58 -7.11 1.06
N ALA A 96 14.07 -7.87 2.04
CA ALA A 96 13.42 -9.15 1.79
C ALA A 96 12.15 -9.00 0.94
N ILE A 97 11.38 -7.95 1.15
CA ILE A 97 10.19 -7.65 0.33
C ILE A 97 10.59 -7.29 -1.10
N VAL A 98 11.61 -6.45 -1.28
CA VAL A 98 12.13 -6.07 -2.60
C VAL A 98 12.69 -7.29 -3.34
N ASP A 99 13.42 -8.15 -2.66
CA ASP A 99 13.98 -9.38 -3.23
C ASP A 99 12.88 -10.37 -3.64
N GLU A 100 11.83 -10.50 -2.85
CA GLU A 100 10.68 -11.33 -3.19
C GLU A 100 9.98 -10.83 -4.46
N PHE A 101 9.79 -9.52 -4.57
CA PHE A 101 9.26 -8.92 -5.80
C PHE A 101 10.18 -9.20 -7.01
N ALA A 102 11.49 -9.03 -6.85
CA ALA A 102 12.47 -9.26 -7.92
C ALA A 102 12.51 -10.71 -8.39
N ALA A 103 12.17 -11.66 -7.53
CA ALA A 103 12.12 -13.08 -7.85
C ALA A 103 10.84 -13.50 -8.61
N LEU A 104 9.83 -12.63 -8.67
CA LEU A 104 8.59 -12.91 -9.39
C LEU A 104 8.80 -12.82 -10.90
N THR A 105 8.11 -13.68 -11.64
CA THR A 105 8.19 -13.80 -13.11
C THR A 105 6.82 -13.51 -13.73
N ASP A 106 6.78 -13.43 -15.06
CA ASP A 106 5.54 -13.28 -15.84
C ASP A 106 4.71 -12.03 -15.53
N GLY A 107 5.39 -10.95 -15.11
CA GLY A 107 4.72 -9.69 -14.78
C GLY A 107 3.95 -9.69 -13.46
N LYS A 108 4.11 -10.72 -12.64
CA LYS A 108 3.49 -10.80 -11.32
C LYS A 108 4.11 -9.77 -10.38
N SER A 109 3.31 -9.32 -9.41
CA SER A 109 3.72 -8.33 -8.42
C SER A 109 3.27 -8.74 -7.02
N LEU A 110 3.55 -7.88 -6.05
CA LEU A 110 3.10 -8.07 -4.68
C LEU A 110 1.77 -7.35 -4.45
N TRP A 111 0.99 -7.91 -3.56
CA TRP A 111 -0.18 -7.27 -2.98
C TRP A 111 0.06 -6.92 -1.53
N PHE A 112 -0.40 -5.75 -1.13
CA PHE A 112 -0.30 -5.26 0.25
C PHE A 112 -1.70 -5.14 0.85
N GLU A 113 -1.83 -5.57 2.08
CA GLU A 113 -3.04 -5.45 2.88
C GLU A 113 -2.80 -4.50 4.05
N PHE A 114 -3.59 -3.44 4.11
CA PHE A 114 -3.56 -2.46 5.20
C PHE A 114 -4.82 -2.66 6.05
N VAL A 115 -4.63 -2.99 7.32
CA VAL A 115 -5.72 -3.29 8.24
C VAL A 115 -5.74 -2.28 9.37
N LEU A 116 -6.88 -1.60 9.53
CA LEU A 116 -7.10 -0.69 10.66
C LEU A 116 -7.47 -1.49 11.92
N PRO A 117 -7.13 -0.97 13.12
CA PRO A 117 -7.44 -1.67 14.37
C PRO A 117 -8.94 -1.87 14.54
N GLY A 118 -9.32 -3.11 14.87
CA GLY A 118 -10.72 -3.47 15.10
C GLY A 118 -11.59 -3.54 13.86
N ASP A 119 -11.03 -3.35 12.68
CA ASP A 119 -11.76 -3.49 11.43
C ASP A 119 -11.81 -4.95 10.98
N THR A 120 -12.92 -5.32 10.33
CA THR A 120 -13.10 -6.62 9.69
C THR A 120 -12.63 -6.63 8.24
N ASP A 121 -12.41 -5.45 7.68
CA ASP A 121 -11.95 -5.26 6.30
C ASP A 121 -10.49 -4.84 6.25
N GLY A 122 -9.83 -5.18 5.14
CA GLY A 122 -8.50 -4.72 4.80
C GLY A 122 -8.54 -3.93 3.49
N PHE A 123 -7.59 -3.02 3.33
CA PHE A 123 -7.41 -2.28 2.09
C PHE A 123 -6.32 -2.94 1.25
N PHE A 124 -6.64 -3.34 0.04
CA PHE A 124 -5.75 -4.12 -0.81
C PHE A 124 -5.26 -3.29 -1.98
N VAL A 125 -3.96 -3.26 -2.17
CA VAL A 125 -3.31 -2.63 -3.33
C VAL A 125 -2.27 -3.55 -3.94
N ARG A 126 -2.20 -3.55 -5.26
CA ARG A 126 -1.12 -4.18 -6.02
C ARG A 126 -0.04 -3.16 -6.27
N ALA A 127 1.14 -3.40 -5.74
CA ALA A 127 2.21 -2.42 -5.80
C ALA A 127 3.59 -3.06 -5.96
N GLU A 128 4.51 -2.29 -6.50
CA GLU A 128 5.92 -2.67 -6.64
C GLU A 128 6.74 -1.94 -5.58
N PRO A 129 7.46 -2.66 -4.70
CA PRO A 129 8.31 -2.02 -3.72
C PRO A 129 9.57 -1.46 -4.38
N LEU A 130 9.94 -0.25 -4.00
CA LEU A 130 11.21 0.35 -4.40
C LEU A 130 12.27 0.15 -3.31
N PRO A 131 13.55 0.03 -3.68
CA PRO A 131 14.63 -0.06 -2.70
C PRO A 131 14.63 1.12 -1.74
N MET A 132 14.95 0.86 -0.49
CA MET A 132 15.07 1.89 0.54
C MET A 132 16.23 2.83 0.21
N ARG A 133 15.97 4.14 0.24
CA ARG A 133 16.98 5.17 0.06
C ARG A 133 17.74 5.42 1.36
N PHE A 134 18.94 5.96 1.22
CA PHE A 134 19.65 6.44 2.40
C PHE A 134 18.87 7.61 3.02
N PRO A 135 18.57 7.56 4.32
CA PRO A 135 17.76 8.58 4.97
C PRO A 135 18.52 9.89 5.16
N ASP A 136 17.79 10.99 5.28
CA ASP A 136 18.34 12.23 5.76
C ASP A 136 18.72 12.09 7.24
N VAL A 137 19.94 12.46 7.58
CA VAL A 137 20.45 12.32 8.95
C VAL A 137 20.76 13.69 9.53
N GLU A 138 20.12 13.98 10.66
CA GLU A 138 20.33 15.20 11.43
C GLU A 138 20.77 14.88 12.84
N ALA A 139 21.68 15.70 13.38
CA ALA A 139 22.13 15.54 14.77
C ALA A 139 20.96 15.77 15.74
N GLY A 140 20.81 14.86 16.71
CA GLY A 140 19.76 14.95 17.73
C GLY A 140 18.39 14.43 17.33
N SER A 141 18.24 13.88 16.12
CA SER A 141 17.00 13.29 15.62
C SER A 141 17.12 11.79 15.44
N ALA A 142 16.01 11.08 15.53
CA ALA A 142 15.94 9.67 15.15
C ALA A 142 16.15 9.52 13.64
N VAL A 143 16.78 8.43 13.21
CA VAL A 143 16.96 8.14 11.80
C VAL A 143 15.64 7.63 11.23
N GLN A 144 15.03 8.45 10.40
CA GLN A 144 13.76 8.15 9.72
C GLN A 144 13.90 8.39 8.23
N GLY A 145 13.19 7.61 7.45
CA GLY A 145 13.15 7.76 6.00
C GLY A 145 11.83 7.30 5.45
N ALA A 146 11.67 7.46 4.15
CA ALA A 146 10.49 6.99 3.44
C ALA A 146 10.86 5.80 2.55
N VAL A 147 10.01 4.79 2.55
CA VAL A 147 10.01 3.74 1.53
C VAL A 147 8.82 3.98 0.61
N GLN A 148 8.98 3.67 -0.65
CA GLN A 148 7.97 3.95 -1.66
C GLN A 148 7.48 2.67 -2.32
N LEU A 149 6.20 2.65 -2.63
CA LEU A 149 5.55 1.64 -3.42
C LEU A 149 4.98 2.28 -4.68
N VAL A 150 5.15 1.65 -5.82
CA VAL A 150 4.51 2.07 -7.07
C VAL A 150 3.20 1.30 -7.20
N GLU A 151 2.07 1.99 -7.05
CA GLU A 151 0.75 1.39 -7.12
C GLU A 151 0.38 1.06 -8.56
N ASN A 152 0.07 -0.21 -8.82
CA ASN A 152 -0.37 -0.67 -10.13
C ASN A 152 -1.88 -0.89 -10.22
N LYS A 153 -2.50 -1.29 -9.12
CA LYS A 153 -3.93 -1.56 -9.04
C LYS A 153 -4.42 -1.40 -7.61
N CYS A 154 -5.59 -0.83 -7.46
CA CYS A 154 -6.25 -0.70 -6.17
C CYS A 154 -7.53 -1.55 -6.16
N LYS A 155 -7.59 -2.55 -5.29
CA LYS A 155 -8.81 -3.32 -5.06
C LYS A 155 -9.76 -2.58 -4.12
N GLY A 156 -9.21 -1.77 -3.20
CA GLY A 156 -9.97 -1.08 -2.18
C GLY A 156 -10.25 -1.96 -0.96
N PHE A 157 -11.27 -1.59 -0.21
CA PHE A 157 -11.66 -2.34 0.98
C PHE A 157 -12.40 -3.63 0.63
N ASP A 158 -12.00 -4.71 1.27
CA ASP A 158 -12.65 -6.01 1.20
C ASP A 158 -12.40 -6.76 2.51
N THR A 159 -13.08 -7.86 2.73
CA THR A 159 -12.89 -8.67 3.94
C THR A 159 -11.42 -9.02 4.13
N LYS A 160 -10.88 -8.72 5.30
CA LYS A 160 -9.46 -9.00 5.60
C LYS A 160 -9.16 -10.49 5.48
N ILE A 161 -7.98 -10.80 4.95
CA ILE A 161 -7.50 -12.16 4.81
C ILE A 161 -6.77 -12.54 6.09
N THR A 162 -7.27 -13.54 6.76
CA THR A 162 -6.63 -14.12 7.94
C THR A 162 -5.83 -15.35 7.54
N ALA A 163 -4.68 -15.47 8.10
CA ALA A 163 -3.85 -16.67 7.89
C ALA A 163 -4.46 -17.90 8.53
#